data_3e111a40ef3ed8c0221babb6c62079aa
#
_entry.id   3e111a40ef3ed8c0221babb6c62079aa
#
_cell.length_a   1.000
_cell.length_b   1.000
_cell.length_c   1.000
_cell.angle_alpha   90.00
_cell.angle_beta   90.00
_cell.angle_gamma   90.00
#
_symmetry.space_group_name_H-M   'P 1'
#
loop_
_entity.id
_entity.type
_entity.pdbx_description
1 polymer ?
#
loop_
_entity_poly.entity_id
_entity_poly.type
_entity_poly.pdbx_seq_one_letter_code
_entity_poly.pdbx_strand_id
1 'polypeptide(L)'
;MDTRLVYIDECGDDGNNMESSKYFILTSTYFPIEDFQILYGTIKEFRKSIKEKYGFPLLLEMHSKAFANGKGEYGERWKLDIRQKIFEDFINLFCKINIKLINVVIDKRVIINKDYPILENALTYSIQRIENDSKRLLPNWKYIIFTDGGRIDSMKKIARKVRAINFIPSNSFGSNNNPVSNLVEDIIEKDSKESYFIQVSDIISYLVSNYVNVFIKNESFTGRAKRFFQDKDRILEYMNMLKDSDKFNTFASSRNTYGLVIYPNN
;
A
#
# COMPACT_ATOMS: atom_id res chain seq x y z
N MET A 1 -3.76 4.22 25.96
CA MET A 1 -2.84 4.81 24.96
C MET A 1 -3.18 4.15 23.64
N ASP A 2 -3.63 4.90 22.68
CA ASP A 2 -4.06 4.36 21.36
C ASP A 2 -2.85 3.75 20.64
N THR A 3 -3.00 2.54 20.11
CA THR A 3 -1.96 1.85 19.34
C THR A 3 -2.56 1.41 18.01
N ARG A 4 -1.85 1.63 16.91
CA ARG A 4 -2.28 1.20 15.60
C ARG A 4 -1.39 0.10 15.03
N LEU A 5 -2.02 -0.83 14.34
CA LEU A 5 -1.33 -1.84 13.54
C LEU A 5 -1.20 -1.30 12.13
N VAL A 6 0.00 -1.40 11.58
CA VAL A 6 0.35 -0.94 10.22
C VAL A 6 0.83 -2.15 9.42
N TYR A 7 0.19 -2.44 8.32
CA TYR A 7 0.57 -3.52 7.41
C TYR A 7 1.08 -2.91 6.11
N ILE A 8 2.26 -3.32 5.69
CA ILE A 8 2.94 -2.75 4.52
C ILE A 8 3.13 -3.82 3.45
N ASP A 9 2.86 -3.44 2.21
CA ASP A 9 3.23 -4.22 1.04
C ASP A 9 3.60 -3.32 -0.14
N GLU A 10 4.30 -3.86 -1.12
CA GLU A 10 4.81 -3.12 -2.26
C GLU A 10 4.33 -3.63 -3.61
N CYS A 11 4.24 -2.74 -4.58
CA CYS A 11 4.08 -3.05 -5.99
C CYS A 11 5.24 -2.46 -6.80
N GLY A 12 5.88 -3.31 -7.57
CA GLY A 12 7.12 -2.99 -8.30
C GLY A 12 8.34 -3.59 -7.60
N ASP A 13 9.50 -3.40 -8.19
CA ASP A 13 10.77 -3.80 -7.61
C ASP A 13 11.60 -2.56 -7.23
N ASP A 14 12.51 -2.70 -6.29
CA ASP A 14 13.41 -1.63 -5.82
C ASP A 14 14.72 -1.54 -6.60
N GLY A 15 14.86 -2.33 -7.67
CA GLY A 15 15.98 -2.20 -8.62
C GLY A 15 15.86 -0.90 -9.42
N ASN A 16 17.01 -0.36 -9.83
CA ASN A 16 17.12 0.84 -10.65
C ASN A 16 17.86 0.56 -11.96
N ASN A 17 17.46 -0.50 -12.66
CA ASN A 17 17.98 -0.86 -13.97
C ASN A 17 16.89 -0.79 -15.05
N MET A 18 17.24 -0.96 -16.33
CA MET A 18 16.32 -0.82 -17.45
C MET A 18 15.18 -1.89 -17.48
N GLU A 19 15.37 -3.02 -16.81
CA GLU A 19 14.38 -4.10 -16.72
C GLU A 19 13.45 -3.94 -15.51
N SER A 20 13.78 -3.03 -14.60
CA SER A 20 13.01 -2.74 -13.41
C SER A 20 11.66 -2.12 -13.72
N SER A 21 10.71 -2.28 -12.82
CA SER A 21 9.43 -1.55 -12.90
C SER A 21 9.66 -0.04 -12.92
N LYS A 22 8.86 0.71 -13.68
CA LYS A 22 8.98 2.17 -13.79
C LYS A 22 8.74 2.89 -12.46
N TYR A 23 7.89 2.31 -11.62
CA TYR A 23 7.48 2.83 -10.32
C TYR A 23 7.67 1.79 -9.25
N PHE A 24 7.97 2.27 -8.06
CA PHE A 24 7.89 1.49 -6.83
C PHE A 24 6.82 2.12 -5.95
N ILE A 25 5.81 1.35 -5.58
CA ILE A 25 4.72 1.79 -4.71
C ILE A 25 4.83 1.05 -3.39
N LEU A 26 4.83 1.77 -2.27
CA LEU A 26 4.74 1.21 -0.94
C LEU A 26 3.42 1.64 -0.32
N THR A 27 2.55 0.67 -0.02
CA THR A 27 1.25 0.91 0.61
C THR A 27 1.31 0.50 2.07
N SER A 28 0.87 1.40 2.94
CA SER A 28 0.66 1.15 4.36
C SER A 28 -0.83 1.20 4.66
N THR A 29 -1.39 0.08 5.13
CA THR A 29 -2.76 -0.01 5.65
C THR A 29 -2.70 0.00 7.16
N TYR A 30 -3.43 0.89 7.84
CA TYR A 30 -3.38 0.98 9.28
C TYR A 30 -4.75 1.25 9.92
N PHE A 31 -4.89 0.81 11.18
CA PHE A 31 -6.13 0.92 11.95
C PHE A 31 -5.84 0.76 13.46
N PRO A 32 -6.74 1.21 14.36
CA PRO A 32 -6.62 1.00 15.80
C PRO A 32 -6.56 -0.49 16.17
N ILE A 33 -5.70 -0.86 17.12
CA ILE A 33 -5.55 -2.27 17.55
C ILE A 33 -6.86 -2.83 18.12
N GLU A 34 -7.68 -2.00 18.70
CA GLU A 34 -8.99 -2.34 19.26
C GLU A 34 -9.94 -2.88 18.17
N ASP A 35 -9.78 -2.42 16.93
CA ASP A 35 -10.60 -2.84 15.79
C ASP A 35 -10.16 -4.17 15.19
N PHE A 36 -8.99 -4.71 15.62
CA PHE A 36 -8.40 -5.90 14.98
C PHE A 36 -9.34 -7.08 14.87
N GLN A 37 -10.02 -7.45 15.97
CA GLN A 37 -10.90 -8.63 15.97
C GLN A 37 -12.12 -8.44 15.07
N ILE A 38 -12.69 -7.23 15.06
CA ILE A 38 -13.84 -6.88 14.23
C ILE A 38 -13.44 -6.90 12.75
N LEU A 39 -12.32 -6.26 12.41
CA LEU A 39 -11.82 -6.19 11.03
C LEU A 39 -11.43 -7.58 10.51
N TYR A 40 -10.69 -8.35 11.32
CA TYR A 40 -10.30 -9.72 10.96
C TYR A 40 -11.54 -10.61 10.74
N GLY A 41 -12.51 -10.54 11.64
CA GLY A 41 -13.79 -11.26 11.51
C GLY A 41 -14.53 -10.86 10.26
N THR A 42 -14.64 -9.57 9.97
CA THR A 42 -15.32 -9.04 8.77
C THR A 42 -14.63 -9.54 7.48
N ILE A 43 -13.30 -9.48 7.40
CA ILE A 43 -12.57 -9.99 6.23
C ILE A 43 -12.74 -11.51 6.10
N LYS A 44 -12.71 -12.24 7.21
CA LYS A 44 -12.91 -13.69 7.20
C LYS A 44 -14.30 -14.08 6.69
N GLU A 45 -15.36 -13.42 7.15
CA GLU A 45 -16.73 -13.67 6.66
C GLU A 45 -16.87 -13.28 5.18
N PHE A 46 -16.28 -12.16 4.76
CA PHE A 46 -16.20 -11.82 3.35
C PHE A 46 -15.48 -12.90 2.53
N ARG A 47 -14.36 -13.46 3.02
CA ARG A 47 -13.66 -14.56 2.34
C ARG A 47 -14.52 -15.81 2.23
N LYS A 48 -15.36 -16.10 3.22
CA LYS A 48 -16.36 -17.19 3.13
C LYS A 48 -17.38 -16.92 2.03
N SER A 49 -17.90 -15.71 1.95
CA SER A 49 -18.87 -15.34 0.90
C SER A 49 -18.27 -15.43 -0.51
N ILE A 50 -17.01 -15.01 -0.70
CA ILE A 50 -16.27 -15.17 -1.95
C ILE A 50 -16.04 -16.65 -2.30
N LYS A 51 -15.77 -17.50 -1.29
CA LYS A 51 -15.67 -18.95 -1.49
C LYS A 51 -17.01 -19.53 -1.96
N GLU A 52 -18.10 -19.16 -1.31
CA GLU A 52 -19.44 -19.64 -1.68
C GLU A 52 -19.87 -19.16 -3.07
N LYS A 53 -19.60 -17.89 -3.37
CA LYS A 53 -20.05 -17.25 -4.61
C LYS A 53 -19.21 -17.65 -5.84
N TYR A 54 -17.90 -17.80 -5.66
CA TYR A 54 -16.94 -17.96 -6.77
C TYR A 54 -16.03 -19.20 -6.65
N GLY A 55 -16.15 -19.94 -5.57
CA GLY A 55 -15.23 -21.07 -5.29
C GLY A 55 -13.81 -20.64 -4.94
N PHE A 56 -13.58 -19.36 -4.52
CA PHE A 56 -12.26 -18.87 -4.16
C PHE A 56 -11.87 -19.34 -2.76
N PRO A 57 -10.84 -20.21 -2.60
CA PRO A 57 -10.53 -20.83 -1.32
C PRO A 57 -10.17 -19.82 -0.23
N LEU A 58 -10.56 -20.11 1.02
CA LEU A 58 -10.28 -19.25 2.17
C LEU A 58 -8.78 -19.01 2.39
N LEU A 59 -7.98 -20.06 2.20
CA LEU A 59 -6.54 -20.04 2.43
C LEU A 59 -5.71 -19.66 1.20
N LEU A 60 -6.37 -19.45 0.05
CA LEU A 60 -5.67 -18.99 -1.14
C LEU A 60 -5.32 -17.51 -0.96
N GLU A 61 -4.05 -17.21 -1.03
CA GLU A 61 -3.58 -15.82 -1.01
C GLU A 61 -4.22 -15.01 -2.14
N MET A 62 -4.58 -13.76 -1.86
CA MET A 62 -4.99 -12.82 -2.89
C MET A 62 -3.78 -12.00 -3.32
N HIS A 63 -2.90 -12.60 -4.13
CA HIS A 63 -1.75 -11.89 -4.72
C HIS A 63 -2.20 -11.14 -5.97
N SER A 64 -2.45 -9.84 -5.85
CA SER A 64 -3.21 -9.01 -6.81
C SER A 64 -2.63 -9.01 -8.23
N LYS A 65 -1.31 -8.89 -8.38
CA LYS A 65 -0.64 -8.90 -9.70
C LYS A 65 -0.77 -10.26 -10.39
N ALA A 66 -0.58 -11.36 -9.67
CA ALA A 66 -0.73 -12.72 -10.22
C ALA A 66 -2.20 -13.01 -10.52
N PHE A 67 -3.11 -12.62 -9.64
CA PHE A 67 -4.55 -12.76 -9.77
C PHE A 67 -5.08 -12.01 -10.99
N ALA A 68 -4.77 -10.72 -11.12
CA ALA A 68 -5.20 -9.89 -12.25
C ALA A 68 -4.69 -10.43 -13.60
N ASN A 69 -3.45 -10.94 -13.63
CA ASN A 69 -2.86 -11.52 -14.83
C ASN A 69 -3.33 -12.95 -15.14
N GLY A 70 -4.05 -13.60 -14.24
CA GLY A 70 -4.45 -15.01 -14.39
C GLY A 70 -3.24 -15.95 -14.40
N LYS A 71 -2.24 -15.71 -13.54
CA LYS A 71 -1.05 -16.56 -13.46
C LYS A 71 -1.36 -17.81 -12.64
N GLY A 72 -0.95 -18.98 -13.17
CA GLY A 72 -1.15 -20.27 -12.49
C GLY A 72 -2.63 -20.55 -12.22
N GLU A 73 -2.93 -21.08 -11.03
CA GLU A 73 -4.29 -21.48 -10.64
C GLU A 73 -5.35 -20.36 -10.75
N TYR A 74 -4.95 -19.08 -10.67
CA TYR A 74 -5.91 -17.98 -10.84
C TYR A 74 -6.53 -17.94 -12.24
N GLY A 75 -5.75 -18.21 -13.28
CA GLY A 75 -6.26 -18.26 -14.66
C GLY A 75 -6.92 -19.57 -15.02
N GLU A 76 -6.46 -20.66 -14.42
CA GLU A 76 -7.01 -22.02 -14.64
C GLU A 76 -8.41 -22.14 -14.02
N ARG A 77 -8.63 -21.58 -12.82
CA ARG A 77 -9.87 -21.75 -12.07
C ARG A 77 -10.90 -20.65 -12.30
N TRP A 78 -10.47 -19.41 -12.56
CA TRP A 78 -11.39 -18.28 -12.70
C TRP A 78 -11.17 -17.54 -14.03
N LYS A 79 -12.23 -17.46 -14.83
CA LYS A 79 -12.25 -16.63 -16.03
C LYS A 79 -12.05 -15.15 -15.66
N LEU A 80 -11.67 -14.34 -16.62
CA LEU A 80 -11.34 -12.94 -16.43
C LEU A 80 -12.49 -12.15 -15.77
N ASP A 81 -13.72 -12.33 -16.24
CA ASP A 81 -14.91 -11.65 -15.71
C ASP A 81 -15.17 -11.99 -14.25
N ILE A 82 -14.93 -13.23 -13.84
CA ILE A 82 -15.06 -13.65 -12.44
C ILE A 82 -13.96 -13.02 -11.58
N ARG A 83 -12.71 -12.98 -12.08
CA ARG A 83 -11.60 -12.33 -11.36
C ARG A 83 -11.85 -10.83 -11.19
N GLN A 84 -12.43 -10.17 -12.17
CA GLN A 84 -12.82 -8.76 -12.08
C GLN A 84 -13.89 -8.54 -10.99
N LYS A 85 -14.91 -9.39 -10.93
CA LYS A 85 -15.96 -9.34 -9.89
C LYS A 85 -15.39 -9.56 -8.49
N ILE A 86 -14.49 -10.54 -8.33
CA ILE A 86 -13.81 -10.79 -7.07
C ILE A 86 -13.00 -9.55 -6.63
N PHE A 87 -12.26 -8.93 -7.55
CA PHE A 87 -11.48 -7.73 -7.26
C PHE A 87 -12.38 -6.56 -6.83
N GLU A 88 -13.48 -6.34 -7.55
CA GLU A 88 -14.49 -5.33 -7.20
C GLU A 88 -15.12 -5.60 -5.82
N ASP A 89 -15.45 -6.86 -5.51
CA ASP A 89 -15.97 -7.24 -4.19
C ASP A 89 -14.95 -6.93 -3.07
N PHE A 90 -13.63 -7.07 -3.31
CA PHE A 90 -12.58 -6.64 -2.38
C PHE A 90 -12.56 -5.11 -2.20
N ILE A 91 -12.65 -4.33 -3.27
CA ILE A 91 -12.70 -2.86 -3.17
C ILE A 91 -13.95 -2.43 -2.38
N ASN A 92 -15.10 -3.04 -2.64
CA ASN A 92 -16.34 -2.80 -1.90
C ASN A 92 -16.21 -3.13 -0.40
N LEU A 93 -15.49 -4.20 -0.05
CA LEU A 93 -15.17 -4.51 1.34
C LEU A 93 -14.31 -3.40 1.96
N PHE A 94 -13.24 -2.97 1.27
CA PHE A 94 -12.32 -1.96 1.79
C PHE A 94 -13.01 -0.62 2.04
N CYS A 95 -14.00 -0.27 1.23
CA CYS A 95 -14.84 0.91 1.47
C CYS A 95 -15.66 0.83 2.78
N LYS A 96 -15.96 -0.37 3.28
CA LYS A 96 -16.82 -0.59 4.45
C LYS A 96 -16.04 -0.73 5.76
N ILE A 97 -14.82 -1.23 5.73
CA ILE A 97 -14.03 -1.49 6.94
C ILE A 97 -13.28 -0.24 7.41
N ASN A 98 -13.00 -0.15 8.73
CA ASN A 98 -12.31 1.00 9.33
C ASN A 98 -10.79 0.88 9.16
N ILE A 99 -10.28 1.25 7.99
CA ILE A 99 -8.84 1.30 7.67
C ILE A 99 -8.45 2.65 7.10
N LYS A 100 -7.19 3.02 7.25
CA LYS A 100 -6.56 4.17 6.58
C LYS A 100 -5.39 3.71 5.74
N LEU A 101 -5.14 4.44 4.66
CA LEU A 101 -4.14 4.12 3.65
C LEU A 101 -3.15 5.28 3.48
N ILE A 102 -1.87 4.96 3.48
CA ILE A 102 -0.80 5.86 3.03
C ILE A 102 -0.08 5.16 1.89
N ASN A 103 0.10 5.87 0.77
CA ASN A 103 0.76 5.34 -0.40
C ASN A 103 1.95 6.21 -0.77
N VAL A 104 3.13 5.62 -0.83
CA VAL A 104 4.35 6.25 -1.31
C VAL A 104 4.67 5.72 -2.69
N VAL A 105 4.92 6.63 -3.62
CA VAL A 105 5.22 6.33 -5.02
C VAL A 105 6.60 6.89 -5.35
N ILE A 106 7.53 6.03 -5.75
CA ILE A 106 8.83 6.44 -6.28
C ILE A 106 8.82 6.29 -7.80
N ASP A 107 8.92 7.40 -8.53
CA ASP A 107 9.09 7.40 -9.98
C ASP A 107 10.57 7.23 -10.34
N LYS A 108 10.97 6.00 -10.63
CA LYS A 108 12.38 5.65 -10.88
C LYS A 108 12.93 6.24 -12.18
N ARG A 109 12.07 6.58 -13.14
CA ARG A 109 12.48 7.10 -14.45
C ARG A 109 13.14 8.48 -14.39
N VAL A 110 12.77 9.27 -13.38
CA VAL A 110 13.28 10.63 -13.20
C VAL A 110 14.38 10.71 -12.12
N ILE A 111 14.75 9.57 -11.56
CA ILE A 111 15.87 9.48 -10.60
C ILE A 111 17.18 9.34 -11.39
N ILE A 112 18.02 10.37 -11.32
CA ILE A 112 19.30 10.42 -12.03
C ILE A 112 20.35 9.56 -11.33
N ASN A 113 20.34 9.56 -9.99
CA ASN A 113 21.31 8.78 -9.20
C ASN A 113 20.96 7.29 -9.25
N LYS A 114 21.82 6.49 -9.86
CA LYS A 114 21.65 5.04 -9.97
C LYS A 114 21.73 4.31 -8.63
N ASP A 115 22.42 4.88 -7.66
CA ASP A 115 22.59 4.34 -6.31
C ASP A 115 21.47 4.84 -5.35
N TYR A 116 20.42 5.48 -5.87
CA TYR A 116 19.31 5.94 -5.07
C TYR A 116 18.62 4.77 -4.37
N PRO A 117 18.58 4.74 -3.03
CA PRO A 117 18.04 3.61 -2.27
C PRO A 117 16.52 3.66 -2.24
N ILE A 118 15.87 3.07 -3.24
CA ILE A 118 14.42 3.16 -3.49
C ILE A 118 13.62 2.68 -2.29
N LEU A 119 13.88 1.47 -1.80
CA LEU A 119 13.18 0.90 -0.63
C LEU A 119 13.38 1.75 0.63
N GLU A 120 14.64 2.20 0.87
CA GLU A 120 14.96 3.02 2.05
C GLU A 120 14.17 4.33 2.05
N ASN A 121 14.13 5.02 0.92
CA ASN A 121 13.39 6.28 0.82
C ASN A 121 11.88 6.07 0.89
N ALA A 122 11.34 5.07 0.19
CA ALA A 122 9.91 4.78 0.23
C ALA A 122 9.43 4.45 1.66
N LEU A 123 10.17 3.59 2.37
CA LEU A 123 9.85 3.23 3.75
C LEU A 123 10.02 4.41 4.71
N THR A 124 11.10 5.19 4.54
CA THR A 124 11.35 6.41 5.31
C THR A 124 10.17 7.39 5.16
N TYR A 125 9.74 7.67 3.92
CA TYR A 125 8.59 8.55 3.68
C TYR A 125 7.30 7.99 4.27
N SER A 126 7.06 6.68 4.18
CA SER A 126 5.89 6.05 4.79
C SER A 126 5.90 6.21 6.31
N ILE A 127 7.01 5.88 6.98
CA ILE A 127 7.16 6.05 8.44
C ILE A 127 6.96 7.51 8.84
N GLN A 128 7.55 8.47 8.12
CA GLN A 128 7.37 9.89 8.39
C GLN A 128 5.90 10.32 8.30
N ARG A 129 5.14 9.83 7.33
CA ARG A 129 3.72 10.16 7.17
C ARG A 129 2.86 9.54 8.27
N ILE A 130 3.16 8.31 8.69
CA ILE A 130 2.50 7.65 9.83
C ILE A 130 2.81 8.41 11.12
N GLU A 131 4.07 8.76 11.35
CA GLU A 131 4.50 9.54 12.53
C GLU A 131 3.82 10.92 12.57
N ASN A 132 3.73 11.61 11.44
CA ASN A 132 3.05 12.90 11.35
C ASN A 132 1.55 12.77 11.62
N ASP A 133 0.91 11.73 11.10
CA ASP A 133 -0.51 11.46 11.36
C ASP A 133 -0.74 11.15 12.86
N SER A 134 0.16 10.37 13.47
CA SER A 134 0.13 10.09 14.90
C SER A 134 0.18 11.37 15.74
N LYS A 135 1.07 12.29 15.40
CA LYS A 135 1.26 13.55 16.15
C LYS A 135 0.16 14.58 15.90
N ARG A 136 -0.60 14.45 14.84
CA ARG A 136 -1.71 15.36 14.50
C ARG A 136 -2.92 15.22 15.42
N LEU A 137 -3.13 14.03 15.94
CA LEU A 137 -4.22 13.71 16.87
C LEU A 137 -3.68 13.64 18.30
N LEU A 138 -4.33 14.30 19.23
CA LEU A 138 -3.97 14.25 20.65
C LEU A 138 -5.00 13.40 21.42
N PRO A 139 -4.53 12.46 22.28
CA PRO A 139 -3.13 12.09 22.52
C PRO A 139 -2.50 11.35 21.33
N ASN A 140 -1.19 11.50 21.14
CA ASN A 140 -0.46 10.78 20.10
C ASN A 140 -0.66 9.27 20.25
N TRP A 141 -0.87 8.58 19.11
CA TRP A 141 -0.96 7.14 19.10
C TRP A 141 0.38 6.49 18.72
N LYS A 142 0.62 5.30 19.23
CA LYS A 142 1.78 4.47 18.87
C LYS A 142 1.45 3.52 17.70
N TYR A 143 2.47 2.94 17.09
CA TYR A 143 2.24 1.98 16.01
C TYR A 143 3.28 0.86 15.95
N ILE A 144 2.83 -0.28 15.41
CA ILE A 144 3.62 -1.47 15.13
C ILE A 144 3.49 -1.76 13.64
N ILE A 145 4.63 -2.03 12.97
CA ILE A 145 4.66 -2.27 11.52
C ILE A 145 4.86 -3.76 11.25
N PHE A 146 4.03 -4.31 10.36
CA PHE A 146 4.12 -5.65 9.83
C PHE A 146 4.36 -5.60 8.32
N THR A 147 5.20 -6.51 7.81
CA THR A 147 5.50 -6.64 6.37
C THR A 147 5.72 -8.10 6.01
N ASP A 148 5.63 -8.45 4.72
CA ASP A 148 6.03 -9.76 4.24
C ASP A 148 7.54 -9.98 4.36
N GLY A 149 7.95 -11.26 4.41
CA GLY A 149 9.32 -11.68 4.76
C GLY A 149 10.42 -11.32 3.78
N GLY A 150 10.09 -11.01 2.54
CA GLY A 150 11.08 -10.91 1.46
C GLY A 150 12.22 -9.89 1.64
N ARG A 151 12.03 -8.85 2.51
CA ARG A 151 12.99 -7.75 2.72
C ARG A 151 13.11 -7.31 4.16
N ILE A 152 12.71 -8.15 5.09
CA ILE A 152 12.59 -7.81 6.51
C ILE A 152 13.87 -7.24 7.12
N ASP A 153 15.03 -7.82 6.84
CA ASP A 153 16.30 -7.35 7.41
C ASP A 153 16.68 -5.95 6.93
N SER A 154 16.44 -5.65 5.65
CA SER A 154 16.63 -4.30 5.11
C SER A 154 15.66 -3.31 5.73
N MET A 155 14.38 -3.67 5.84
CA MET A 155 13.35 -2.81 6.42
C MET A 155 13.61 -2.54 7.91
N LYS A 156 14.06 -3.53 8.70
CA LYS A 156 14.48 -3.33 10.10
C LYS A 156 15.64 -2.34 10.22
N LYS A 157 16.68 -2.47 9.37
CA LYS A 157 17.81 -1.54 9.36
C LYS A 157 17.34 -0.11 9.06
N ILE A 158 16.45 0.06 8.08
CA ILE A 158 15.89 1.36 7.71
C ILE A 158 15.09 1.95 8.87
N ALA A 159 14.19 1.18 9.49
CA ALA A 159 13.39 1.63 10.62
C ALA A 159 14.26 2.10 11.80
N ARG A 160 15.30 1.36 12.15
CA ARG A 160 16.27 1.75 13.20
C ARG A 160 17.00 3.05 12.84
N LYS A 161 17.41 3.22 11.58
CA LYS A 161 18.04 4.45 11.10
C LYS A 161 17.11 5.65 11.23
N VAL A 162 15.86 5.52 10.78
CA VAL A 162 14.85 6.60 10.84
C VAL A 162 14.47 6.95 12.28
N ARG A 163 14.46 5.97 13.21
CA ARG A 163 14.25 6.23 14.65
C ARG A 163 15.35 7.11 15.24
N ALA A 164 16.60 6.87 14.85
CA ALA A 164 17.75 7.62 15.38
C ALA A 164 17.91 8.99 14.71
N ILE A 165 17.76 9.04 13.38
CA ILE A 165 18.02 10.24 12.59
C ILE A 165 16.90 10.37 11.54
N ASN A 166 16.04 11.35 11.71
CA ASN A 166 14.94 11.65 10.80
C ASN A 166 14.97 13.13 10.43
N PHE A 167 15.65 13.48 9.35
CA PHE A 167 15.70 14.84 8.85
C PHE A 167 14.46 15.17 8.03
N ILE A 168 13.69 16.14 8.50
CA ILE A 168 12.55 16.70 7.78
C ILE A 168 12.95 18.06 7.23
N PRO A 169 12.82 18.33 5.91
CA PRO A 169 13.06 19.67 5.36
C PRO A 169 12.14 20.69 6.05
N SER A 170 12.72 21.79 6.55
CA SER A 170 11.94 22.88 7.09
C SER A 170 11.80 24.00 6.08
N ASN A 171 10.64 24.68 6.06
CA ASN A 171 10.39 25.80 5.17
C ASN A 171 11.22 27.06 5.50
N SER A 172 11.91 27.08 6.64
CA SER A 172 12.52 28.31 7.17
C SER A 172 14.03 28.37 7.09
N PHE A 173 14.77 27.31 6.98
CA PHE A 173 16.23 27.18 6.82
C PHE A 173 16.73 25.83 7.41
N GLY A 174 17.17 24.94 6.53
CA GLY A 174 17.81 23.69 6.93
C GLY A 174 16.84 22.53 7.20
N SER A 175 17.38 21.42 7.65
CA SER A 175 16.62 20.24 8.05
C SER A 175 16.64 20.09 9.57
N ASN A 176 15.47 19.90 10.17
CA ASN A 176 15.38 19.57 11.60
C ASN A 176 15.36 18.05 11.78
N ASN A 177 16.18 17.56 12.71
CA ASN A 177 16.07 16.17 13.13
C ASN A 177 14.83 16.02 14.04
N ASN A 178 13.84 15.26 13.57
CA ASN A 178 12.63 14.94 14.33
C ASN A 178 12.53 13.42 14.47
N PRO A 179 13.18 12.83 15.50
CA PRO A 179 13.22 11.39 15.68
C PRO A 179 11.82 10.77 15.71
N VAL A 180 11.70 9.59 15.14
CA VAL A 180 10.49 8.79 15.18
C VAL A 180 10.35 8.20 16.59
N SER A 181 9.32 8.63 17.31
CA SER A 181 9.11 8.30 18.74
C SER A 181 7.92 7.38 18.99
N ASN A 182 7.00 7.26 18.02
CA ASN A 182 5.77 6.50 18.19
C ASN A 182 5.83 5.07 17.60
N LEU A 183 6.89 4.75 16.86
CA LEU A 183 7.16 3.36 16.44
C LEU A 183 7.61 2.54 17.66
N VAL A 184 6.78 1.55 18.06
CA VAL A 184 6.98 0.78 19.31
C VAL A 184 8.20 -0.11 19.22
N GLU A 185 8.33 -0.85 18.11
CA GLU A 185 9.36 -1.88 17.95
C GLU A 185 9.89 -1.91 16.50
N ASP A 186 10.85 -2.78 16.23
CA ASP A 186 11.30 -3.08 14.88
C ASP A 186 10.15 -3.67 14.04
N ILE A 187 10.28 -3.56 12.73
CA ILE A 187 9.31 -4.13 11.80
C ILE A 187 9.22 -5.65 11.99
N ILE A 188 8.01 -6.16 12.08
CA ILE A 188 7.70 -7.56 12.33
C ILE A 188 7.35 -8.24 11.01
N GLU A 189 7.98 -9.39 10.78
CA GLU A 189 7.67 -10.26 9.65
C GLU A 189 6.35 -10.99 9.86
N LYS A 190 5.55 -11.07 8.81
CA LYS A 190 4.35 -11.89 8.77
C LYS A 190 4.12 -12.45 7.37
N ASP A 191 3.92 -13.77 7.28
CA ASP A 191 3.62 -14.43 6.00
C ASP A 191 2.35 -13.81 5.36
N SER A 192 2.47 -13.32 4.13
CA SER A 192 1.36 -12.73 3.37
C SER A 192 0.22 -13.70 3.11
N LYS A 193 0.51 -15.01 3.00
CA LYS A 193 -0.52 -16.05 2.85
C LYS A 193 -1.44 -16.15 4.07
N GLU A 194 -0.90 -15.88 5.25
CA GLU A 194 -1.63 -15.92 6.52
C GLU A 194 -2.17 -14.55 6.97
N SER A 195 -1.80 -13.48 6.26
CA SER A 195 -2.15 -12.11 6.64
C SER A 195 -3.12 -11.47 5.68
N TYR A 196 -4.39 -11.42 6.04
CA TYR A 196 -5.39 -10.69 5.26
C TYR A 196 -5.04 -9.20 5.09
N PHE A 197 -4.42 -8.57 6.09
CA PHE A 197 -4.10 -7.14 6.04
C PHE A 197 -2.90 -6.82 5.14
N ILE A 198 -1.91 -7.73 5.00
CA ILE A 198 -0.86 -7.60 3.99
C ILE A 198 -1.50 -7.73 2.59
N GLN A 199 -2.41 -8.69 2.39
CA GLN A 199 -3.14 -8.83 1.12
C GLN A 199 -4.01 -7.59 0.79
N VAL A 200 -4.57 -6.89 1.80
CA VAL A 200 -5.21 -5.58 1.59
C VAL A 200 -4.22 -4.59 1.00
N SER A 201 -3.02 -4.49 1.60
CA SER A 201 -1.97 -3.57 1.12
C SER A 201 -1.49 -3.93 -0.30
N ASP A 202 -1.38 -5.23 -0.64
CA ASP A 202 -1.05 -5.70 -1.99
C ASP A 202 -2.11 -5.26 -3.03
N ILE A 203 -3.40 -5.47 -2.73
CA ILE A 203 -4.48 -5.07 -3.64
C ILE A 203 -4.47 -3.56 -3.87
N ILE A 204 -4.30 -2.76 -2.82
CA ILE A 204 -4.25 -1.31 -2.92
C ILE A 204 -3.00 -0.85 -3.66
N SER A 205 -1.82 -1.42 -3.38
CA SER A 205 -0.58 -1.07 -4.07
C SER A 205 -0.67 -1.33 -5.57
N TYR A 206 -1.30 -2.44 -5.96
CA TYR A 206 -1.57 -2.77 -7.35
C TYR A 206 -2.54 -1.77 -8.01
N LEU A 207 -3.64 -1.41 -7.34
CA LEU A 207 -4.58 -0.40 -7.85
C LEU A 207 -3.91 0.96 -8.02
N VAL A 208 -3.17 1.44 -7.00
CA VAL A 208 -2.44 2.70 -7.02
C VAL A 208 -1.38 2.72 -8.12
N SER A 209 -0.66 1.60 -8.33
CA SER A 209 0.32 1.47 -9.41
C SER A 209 -0.32 1.70 -10.79
N ASN A 210 -1.49 1.09 -11.04
CA ASN A 210 -2.21 1.29 -12.30
C ASN A 210 -2.76 2.72 -12.43
N TYR A 211 -3.26 3.32 -11.35
CA TYR A 211 -3.71 4.70 -11.33
C TYR A 211 -2.56 5.68 -11.67
N VAL A 212 -1.40 5.52 -11.04
CA VAL A 212 -0.22 6.36 -11.27
C VAL A 212 0.24 6.26 -12.73
N ASN A 213 0.33 5.04 -13.26
CA ASN A 213 0.70 4.82 -14.65
C ASN A 213 -0.20 5.61 -15.61
N VAL A 214 -1.52 5.48 -15.46
CA VAL A 214 -2.48 5.98 -16.44
C VAL A 214 -2.80 7.46 -16.24
N PHE A 215 -3.09 7.88 -14.99
CA PHE A 215 -3.65 9.21 -14.74
C PHE A 215 -2.64 10.24 -14.24
N ILE A 216 -1.57 9.81 -13.57
CA ILE A 216 -0.54 10.75 -13.10
C ILE A 216 0.54 10.95 -14.16
N LYS A 217 0.94 9.86 -14.80
CA LYS A 217 2.08 9.86 -15.74
C LYS A 217 1.66 9.74 -17.20
N ASN A 218 0.35 9.73 -17.48
CA ASN A 218 -0.22 9.67 -18.84
C ASN A 218 0.37 8.54 -19.70
N GLU A 219 0.69 7.41 -19.08
CA GLU A 219 1.14 6.24 -19.80
C GLU A 219 -0.01 5.62 -20.61
N SER A 220 0.32 4.99 -21.71
CA SER A 220 -0.68 4.31 -22.51
C SER A 220 -1.35 3.17 -21.74
N PHE A 221 -2.67 3.18 -21.68
CA PHE A 221 -3.47 2.12 -21.07
C PHE A 221 -3.49 0.89 -21.98
N THR A 222 -2.51 0.02 -21.83
CA THR A 222 -2.27 -1.15 -22.69
C THR A 222 -1.91 -2.41 -21.90
N GLY A 223 -1.67 -3.51 -22.58
CA GLY A 223 -1.13 -4.72 -22.00
C GLY A 223 -2.03 -5.36 -20.94
N ARG A 224 -1.42 -5.75 -19.83
CA ARG A 224 -2.08 -6.51 -18.75
C ARG A 224 -3.12 -5.68 -17.99
N ALA A 225 -2.84 -4.40 -17.74
CA ALA A 225 -3.78 -3.50 -17.09
C ALA A 225 -5.06 -3.32 -17.90
N LYS A 226 -4.94 -3.04 -19.22
CA LYS A 226 -6.09 -2.95 -20.12
C LYS A 226 -6.88 -4.27 -20.17
N ARG A 227 -6.19 -5.40 -20.20
CA ARG A 227 -6.86 -6.71 -20.20
C ARG A 227 -7.69 -6.91 -18.94
N PHE A 228 -7.14 -6.55 -17.77
CA PHE A 228 -7.83 -6.78 -16.48
C PHE A 228 -8.91 -5.75 -16.21
N PHE A 229 -8.62 -4.46 -16.29
CA PHE A 229 -9.59 -3.41 -15.98
C PHE A 229 -10.54 -3.13 -17.13
N GLN A 230 -10.18 -3.49 -18.38
CA GLN A 230 -10.90 -3.25 -19.63
C GLN A 230 -11.04 -1.77 -19.99
N ASP A 231 -11.43 -0.94 -19.03
CA ASP A 231 -11.51 0.51 -19.10
C ASP A 231 -10.64 1.18 -18.04
N LYS A 232 -9.95 2.25 -18.41
CA LYS A 232 -9.17 3.07 -17.47
C LYS A 232 -10.05 3.76 -16.42
N ASP A 233 -11.28 4.10 -16.80
CA ASP A 233 -12.21 4.79 -15.90
C ASP A 233 -12.62 3.91 -14.72
N ARG A 234 -12.57 2.58 -14.85
CA ARG A 234 -12.76 1.66 -13.72
C ARG A 234 -11.66 1.79 -12.65
N ILE A 235 -10.43 2.07 -13.05
CA ILE A 235 -9.34 2.34 -12.10
C ILE A 235 -9.67 3.62 -11.32
N LEU A 236 -10.10 4.66 -12.03
CA LEU A 236 -10.48 5.94 -11.42
C LEU A 236 -11.71 5.78 -10.50
N GLU A 237 -12.69 5.00 -10.90
CA GLU A 237 -13.86 4.67 -10.10
C GLU A 237 -13.46 4.02 -8.77
N TYR A 238 -12.62 2.99 -8.79
CA TYR A 238 -12.16 2.33 -7.56
C TYR A 238 -11.35 3.27 -6.65
N MET A 239 -10.51 4.13 -7.22
CA MET A 239 -9.80 5.15 -6.46
C MET A 239 -10.77 6.15 -5.81
N ASN A 240 -11.81 6.59 -6.52
CA ASN A 240 -12.83 7.48 -5.99
C ASN A 240 -13.67 6.79 -4.91
N MET A 241 -14.08 5.55 -5.09
CA MET A 241 -14.82 4.78 -4.06
C MET A 241 -14.05 4.74 -2.73
N LEU A 242 -12.75 4.45 -2.77
CA LEU A 242 -11.89 4.45 -1.59
C LEU A 242 -11.74 5.85 -0.97
N LYS A 243 -11.61 6.89 -1.80
CA LYS A 243 -11.53 8.28 -1.35
C LYS A 243 -12.83 8.73 -0.69
N ASP A 244 -13.96 8.50 -1.34
CA ASP A 244 -15.29 8.92 -0.86
C ASP A 244 -15.70 8.17 0.41
N SER A 245 -15.13 6.98 0.62
CA SER A 245 -15.23 6.20 1.86
C SER A 245 -14.17 6.58 2.91
N ASP A 246 -13.44 7.68 2.71
CA ASP A 246 -12.41 8.22 3.62
C ASP A 246 -11.29 7.21 3.96
N LYS A 247 -10.85 6.41 2.96
CA LYS A 247 -9.77 5.43 3.19
C LYS A 247 -8.39 6.05 3.06
N PHE A 248 -8.19 6.97 2.13
CA PHE A 248 -6.89 7.61 1.96
C PHE A 248 -6.60 8.64 3.06
N ASN A 249 -5.38 8.62 3.57
CA ASN A 249 -4.87 9.71 4.41
C ASN A 249 -4.47 10.90 3.51
N THR A 250 -5.42 11.79 3.28
CA THR A 250 -5.19 12.98 2.43
C THR A 250 -4.22 13.98 3.02
N PHE A 251 -3.93 13.91 4.32
CA PHE A 251 -2.91 14.74 4.97
C PHE A 251 -1.47 14.25 4.69
N ALA A 252 -1.29 13.02 4.19
CA ALA A 252 0.02 12.51 3.83
C ALA A 252 0.67 13.34 2.72
N SER A 253 -0.14 13.90 1.80
CA SER A 253 0.31 14.83 0.78
C SER A 253 -0.87 15.71 0.33
N SER A 254 -0.66 17.02 0.28
CA SER A 254 -1.66 17.98 -0.23
C SER A 254 -1.63 18.17 -1.76
N ARG A 255 -0.70 17.48 -2.46
CA ARG A 255 -0.46 17.68 -3.89
C ARG A 255 -1.44 16.95 -4.81
N ASN A 256 -2.23 16.05 -4.26
CA ASN A 256 -3.27 15.34 -5.01
C ASN A 256 -4.42 14.93 -4.08
N THR A 257 -5.56 14.63 -4.66
CA THR A 257 -6.80 14.34 -3.92
C THR A 257 -6.79 13.02 -3.15
N TYR A 258 -5.82 12.14 -3.40
CA TYR A 258 -5.70 10.82 -2.74
C TYR A 258 -4.57 10.78 -1.69
N GLY A 259 -3.92 11.92 -1.42
CA GLY A 259 -2.81 11.96 -0.47
C GLY A 259 -1.57 11.14 -0.86
N LEU A 260 -1.41 10.81 -2.14
CA LEU A 260 -0.27 10.04 -2.63
C LEU A 260 1.02 10.84 -2.45
N VAL A 261 2.01 10.25 -1.79
CA VAL A 261 3.34 10.81 -1.60
C VAL A 261 4.20 10.41 -2.79
N ILE A 262 4.31 11.29 -3.77
CA ILE A 262 5.03 11.01 -5.03
C ILE A 262 6.42 11.64 -4.98
N TYR A 263 7.44 10.86 -5.26
CA TYR A 263 8.83 11.30 -5.34
C TYR A 263 9.48 10.82 -6.66
N PRO A 264 10.36 11.64 -7.30
CA PRO A 264 10.59 13.05 -6.99
C PRO A 264 9.34 13.92 -7.18
N ASN A 265 9.32 15.02 -6.44
CA ASN A 265 8.30 16.02 -6.63
C ASN A 265 8.61 16.78 -7.94
N ASN A 266 7.77 16.62 -8.94
CA ASN A 266 7.80 17.47 -10.15
C ASN A 266 7.03 18.75 -9.89
#